data_7b050f2917d45ca8084d470315e99ad9
#
_entry.id   7b050f2917d45ca8084d470315e99ad9
#
_cell.length_a   1.000
_cell.length_b   1.000
_cell.length_c   1.000
_cell.angle_alpha   90.00
_cell.angle_beta   90.00
_cell.angle_gamma   90.00
#
_symmetry.space_group_name_H-M   'P 1'
#
loop_
_entity.id
_entity.type
_entity.pdbx_description
1 polymer ?
#
loop_
_entity_poly.entity_id
_entity_poly.type
_entity_poly.pdbx_seq_one_letter_code
_entity_poly.pdbx_strand_id
1 'polypeptide(L)'
;MKVIRALALAAPFMLASGATVALVMLTACSRTEQAPAVAYTLLDGHKSDLAALRGRVVLVNFWATDCAPCVAEMPQLAATWRKLSPAGFDTLAVSMSYDPPFAVSNFAQSRHLPFGVAIDNTGEIEARFGGVRYTPTSILIDKQGRIVARWIGATDIPELEKQIAILLKER
;
A
#
# COMPACT_ATOMS: atom_id res chain seq x y z
N MET A 1 29.75 -69.52 62.01
CA MET A 1 31.07 -69.19 61.45
C MET A 1 31.01 -69.22 59.95
N LYS A 2 31.56 -68.23 59.33
CA LYS A 2 31.78 -67.96 57.92
C LYS A 2 30.63 -67.23 57.14
N VAL A 3 30.90 -65.91 57.06
CA VAL A 3 30.26 -64.93 56.25
C VAL A 3 30.63 -65.10 54.81
N ILE A 4 29.70 -65.08 53.88
CA ILE A 4 29.97 -64.90 52.45
C ILE A 4 29.26 -63.66 51.99
N ARG A 5 30.04 -62.69 51.62
CA ARG A 5 29.60 -61.41 51.02
C ARG A 5 29.23 -61.67 49.54
N ALA A 6 28.01 -61.35 49.18
CA ALA A 6 27.61 -61.23 47.81
C ALA A 6 27.71 -59.76 47.39
N LEU A 7 28.56 -59.49 46.46
CA LEU A 7 28.77 -58.17 45.84
C LEU A 7 27.68 -57.98 44.75
N ALA A 8 26.75 -57.07 44.96
CA ALA A 8 25.76 -56.70 43.93
C ALA A 8 26.36 -55.51 43.12
N LEU A 9 26.69 -55.75 41.87
CA LEU A 9 27.00 -54.70 40.89
C LEU A 9 25.70 -54.02 40.47
N ALA A 10 25.52 -52.77 40.88
CA ALA A 10 24.55 -51.90 40.36
C ALA A 10 25.06 -51.17 39.10
N ALA A 11 24.50 -51.48 37.96
CA ALA A 11 24.77 -50.71 36.73
C ALA A 11 23.93 -49.42 36.71
N PRO A 12 24.49 -48.26 36.42
CA PRO A 12 23.67 -47.07 36.26
C PRO A 12 23.00 -47.06 34.87
N PHE A 13 21.67 -47.01 34.90
CA PHE A 13 20.84 -46.80 33.73
C PHE A 13 20.90 -45.31 33.35
N MET A 14 21.72 -44.96 32.36
CA MET A 14 21.73 -43.61 31.79
C MET A 14 20.46 -43.43 30.92
N LEU A 15 19.52 -42.71 31.50
CA LEU A 15 18.40 -42.12 30.75
C LEU A 15 18.90 -40.91 29.96
N ALA A 16 19.21 -41.11 28.69
CA ALA A 16 19.43 -40.03 27.74
C ALA A 16 18.08 -39.36 27.42
N SER A 17 17.74 -38.31 28.19
CA SER A 17 16.63 -37.41 27.87
C SER A 17 17.02 -36.57 26.64
N GLY A 18 16.64 -37.07 25.47
CA GLY A 18 16.70 -36.30 24.24
C GLY A 18 15.67 -35.16 24.26
N ALA A 19 16.07 -34.00 24.74
CA ALA A 19 15.28 -32.78 24.58
C ALA A 19 15.33 -32.36 23.10
N THR A 20 14.38 -32.83 22.30
CA THR A 20 14.10 -32.31 20.97
C THR A 20 13.53 -30.90 21.16
N VAL A 21 14.40 -29.89 21.07
CA VAL A 21 14.02 -28.49 20.94
C VAL A 21 13.40 -28.36 19.55
N ALA A 22 12.07 -28.45 19.47
CA ALA A 22 11.32 -28.08 18.28
C ALA A 22 11.46 -26.55 18.10
N LEU A 23 12.39 -26.15 17.21
CA LEU A 23 12.55 -24.79 16.77
C LEU A 23 11.31 -24.42 15.93
N VAL A 24 10.25 -23.93 16.58
CA VAL A 24 9.10 -23.35 15.90
C VAL A 24 9.57 -22.07 15.23
N MET A 25 9.92 -22.19 13.95
CA MET A 25 10.10 -21.04 13.09
C MET A 25 8.75 -20.31 12.99
N LEU A 26 8.57 -19.28 13.83
CA LEU A 26 7.52 -18.29 13.62
C LEU A 26 7.86 -17.54 12.33
N THR A 27 7.38 -18.04 11.21
CA THR A 27 7.27 -17.24 9.99
C THR A 27 6.23 -16.16 10.28
N ALA A 28 6.69 -15.01 10.73
CA ALA A 28 5.89 -13.79 10.76
C ALA A 28 5.56 -13.47 9.29
N CYS A 29 4.46 -14.02 8.78
CA CYS A 29 3.84 -13.51 7.56
C CYS A 29 3.43 -12.07 7.85
N SER A 30 4.26 -11.10 7.50
CA SER A 30 3.82 -9.73 7.32
C SER A 30 2.67 -9.79 6.31
N ARG A 31 1.44 -9.72 6.80
CA ARG A 31 0.27 -9.58 5.93
C ARG A 31 0.43 -8.27 5.18
N THR A 32 0.94 -8.36 3.99
CA THR A 32 1.01 -7.22 3.08
C THR A 32 -0.43 -6.86 2.72
N GLU A 33 -0.86 -5.65 3.06
CA GLU A 33 -2.20 -5.16 2.80
C GLU A 33 -2.43 -5.09 1.29
N GLN A 34 -3.45 -5.80 0.79
CA GLN A 34 -3.83 -5.73 -0.62
C GLN A 34 -4.71 -4.52 -0.85
N ALA A 35 -4.44 -3.80 -1.93
CA ALA A 35 -5.31 -2.73 -2.37
C ALA A 35 -6.71 -3.29 -2.69
N PRO A 36 -7.77 -2.62 -2.28
CA PRO A 36 -9.14 -3.10 -2.49
C PRO A 36 -9.48 -3.12 -3.98
N ALA A 37 -10.39 -4.01 -4.36
CA ALA A 37 -11.01 -3.97 -5.67
C ALA A 37 -12.01 -2.81 -5.69
N VAL A 38 -11.71 -1.76 -6.46
CA VAL A 38 -12.59 -0.60 -6.63
C VAL A 38 -12.73 -0.28 -8.11
N ALA A 39 -13.98 -0.11 -8.56
CA ALA A 39 -14.29 0.45 -9.85
C ALA A 39 -14.39 1.98 -9.73
N TYR A 40 -14.01 2.67 -10.78
CA TYR A 40 -14.10 4.13 -10.85
C TYR A 40 -14.44 4.59 -12.26
N THR A 41 -14.95 5.80 -12.37
CA THR A 41 -15.16 6.48 -13.64
C THR A 41 -14.31 7.74 -13.68
N LEU A 42 -13.47 7.87 -14.70
CA LEU A 42 -12.65 9.05 -14.93
C LEU A 42 -13.51 10.23 -15.42
N LEU A 43 -12.98 11.44 -15.34
CA LEU A 43 -13.68 12.66 -15.79
C LEU A 43 -14.04 12.66 -17.28
N ASP A 44 -13.31 11.89 -18.09
CA ASP A 44 -13.61 11.68 -19.53
C ASP A 44 -14.71 10.64 -19.78
N GLY A 45 -15.28 10.05 -18.73
CA GLY A 45 -16.30 9.02 -18.77
C GLY A 45 -15.78 7.60 -18.92
N HIS A 46 -14.45 7.39 -19.04
CA HIS A 46 -13.87 6.06 -19.11
C HIS A 46 -14.06 5.32 -17.78
N LYS A 47 -14.65 4.13 -17.85
CA LYS A 47 -14.82 3.23 -16.68
C LYS A 47 -13.66 2.27 -16.60
N SER A 48 -13.12 2.14 -15.41
CA SER A 48 -12.00 1.25 -15.12
C SER A 48 -12.09 0.72 -13.68
N ASP A 49 -11.15 -0.10 -13.31
CA ASP A 49 -10.98 -0.55 -11.95
C ASP A 49 -9.49 -0.56 -11.57
N LEU A 50 -9.21 -0.64 -10.28
CA LEU A 50 -7.83 -0.64 -9.80
C LEU A 50 -7.05 -1.89 -10.22
N ALA A 51 -7.74 -3.01 -10.48
CA ALA A 51 -7.10 -4.24 -10.94
C ALA A 51 -6.52 -4.10 -12.36
N ALA A 52 -7.10 -3.24 -13.19
CA ALA A 52 -6.58 -2.92 -14.51
C ALA A 52 -5.20 -2.23 -14.49
N LEU A 53 -4.80 -1.69 -13.33
CA LEU A 53 -3.49 -1.06 -13.13
C LEU A 53 -2.43 -2.03 -12.59
N ARG A 54 -2.74 -3.31 -12.47
CA ARG A 54 -1.74 -4.33 -12.09
C ARG A 54 -0.54 -4.33 -13.06
N GLY A 55 0.64 -4.57 -12.53
CA GLY A 55 1.90 -4.46 -13.28
C GLY A 55 2.48 -3.03 -13.30
N ARG A 56 1.74 -2.04 -12.84
CA ARG A 56 2.20 -0.66 -12.63
C ARG A 56 2.37 -0.37 -11.13
N VAL A 57 3.27 0.55 -10.82
CA VAL A 57 3.31 1.20 -9.51
C VAL A 57 2.28 2.30 -9.52
N VAL A 58 1.35 2.33 -8.58
CA VAL A 58 0.20 3.25 -8.59
C VAL A 58 0.16 4.09 -7.33
N LEU A 59 0.00 5.40 -7.48
CA LEU A 59 -0.36 6.30 -6.41
C LEU A 59 -1.86 6.57 -6.47
N VAL A 60 -2.61 6.21 -5.44
CA VAL A 60 -3.98 6.67 -5.23
C VAL A 60 -3.92 7.86 -4.29
N ASN A 61 -4.33 9.04 -4.77
CA ASN A 61 -4.32 10.29 -4.01
C ASN A 61 -5.75 10.78 -3.78
N PHE A 62 -6.19 10.81 -2.53
CA PHE A 62 -7.49 11.36 -2.12
C PHE A 62 -7.34 12.84 -1.82
N TRP A 63 -8.16 13.66 -2.47
CA TRP A 63 -8.04 15.12 -2.45
C TRP A 63 -9.39 15.84 -2.57
N ALA A 64 -9.39 17.15 -2.38
CA ALA A 64 -10.54 18.01 -2.66
C ALA A 64 -10.08 19.39 -3.17
N THR A 65 -10.95 20.09 -3.90
CA THR A 65 -10.65 21.39 -4.49
C THR A 65 -10.55 22.50 -3.46
N ASP A 66 -11.20 22.37 -2.31
CA ASP A 66 -11.15 23.29 -1.17
C ASP A 66 -10.03 22.96 -0.16
N CYS A 67 -9.30 21.88 -0.39
CA CYS A 67 -8.17 21.45 0.43
C CYS A 67 -6.87 22.17 -0.02
N ALA A 68 -6.47 23.22 0.68
CA ALA A 68 -5.30 24.00 0.30
C ALA A 68 -3.99 23.19 0.16
N PRO A 69 -3.63 22.26 1.08
CA PRO A 69 -2.44 21.42 0.88
C PRO A 69 -2.59 20.47 -0.30
N CYS A 70 -3.80 19.98 -0.61
CA CYS A 70 -4.03 19.15 -1.79
C CYS A 70 -3.72 19.94 -3.09
N VAL A 71 -4.26 21.13 -3.20
CA VAL A 71 -4.03 22.02 -4.35
C VAL A 71 -2.56 22.37 -4.50
N ALA A 72 -1.84 22.57 -3.40
CA ALA A 72 -0.42 22.91 -3.41
C ALA A 72 0.48 21.75 -3.86
N GLU A 73 0.11 20.48 -3.60
CA GLU A 73 0.92 19.32 -4.02
C GLU A 73 0.65 18.86 -5.45
N MET A 74 -0.52 19.17 -6.05
CA MET A 74 -0.89 18.70 -7.40
C MET A 74 0.17 18.99 -8.49
N PRO A 75 0.81 20.16 -8.55
CA PRO A 75 1.86 20.40 -9.54
C PRO A 75 3.06 19.46 -9.39
N GLN A 76 3.42 19.09 -8.15
CA GLN A 76 4.52 18.19 -7.87
C GLN A 76 4.15 16.74 -8.24
N LEU A 77 2.94 16.29 -7.91
CA LEU A 77 2.42 14.99 -8.36
C LEU A 77 2.38 14.91 -9.90
N ALA A 78 1.97 15.99 -10.57
CA ALA A 78 1.97 16.04 -12.02
C ALA A 78 3.38 15.96 -12.62
N ALA A 79 4.37 16.60 -11.99
CA ALA A 79 5.77 16.50 -12.41
C ALA A 79 6.34 15.10 -12.20
N THR A 80 6.07 14.48 -11.05
CA THR A 80 6.44 13.09 -10.72
C THR A 80 5.82 12.12 -11.72
N TRP A 81 4.54 12.27 -12.05
CA TRP A 81 3.88 11.42 -13.03
C TRP A 81 4.53 11.55 -14.42
N ARG A 82 4.75 12.79 -14.94
CA ARG A 82 5.41 12.99 -16.24
C ARG A 82 6.79 12.36 -16.31
N LYS A 83 7.53 12.41 -15.21
CA LYS A 83 8.88 11.84 -15.11
C LYS A 83 8.87 10.30 -15.09
N LEU A 84 7.92 9.67 -14.37
CA LEU A 84 8.00 8.25 -14.04
C LEU A 84 6.96 7.38 -14.75
N SER A 85 5.92 7.96 -15.37
CA SER A 85 4.88 7.20 -16.08
C SER A 85 5.43 6.37 -17.26
N PRO A 86 6.45 6.81 -18.01
CA PRO A 86 7.03 5.97 -19.05
C PRO A 86 7.72 4.70 -18.53
N ALA A 87 8.15 4.72 -17.27
CA ALA A 87 8.79 3.59 -16.60
C ALA A 87 7.78 2.62 -15.91
N GLY A 88 6.48 2.92 -15.96
CA GLY A 88 5.45 2.05 -15.38
C GLY A 88 4.83 2.56 -14.08
N PHE A 89 4.95 3.86 -13.77
CA PHE A 89 4.23 4.51 -12.69
C PHE A 89 2.90 5.07 -13.20
N ASP A 90 1.89 5.12 -12.32
CA ASP A 90 0.63 5.80 -12.58
C ASP A 90 0.07 6.50 -11.34
N THR A 91 -0.86 7.43 -11.55
CA THR A 91 -1.57 8.15 -10.49
C THR A 91 -3.07 8.14 -10.77
N LEU A 92 -3.85 7.79 -9.77
CA LEU A 92 -5.30 7.97 -9.73
C LEU A 92 -5.63 9.01 -8.65
N ALA A 93 -5.99 10.22 -9.04
CA ALA A 93 -6.48 11.23 -8.13
C ALA A 93 -7.98 11.06 -7.90
N VAL A 94 -8.37 10.75 -6.68
CA VAL A 94 -9.77 10.50 -6.28
C VAL A 94 -10.26 11.71 -5.49
N SER A 95 -11.18 12.48 -6.06
CA SER A 95 -11.82 13.58 -5.35
C SER A 95 -12.86 13.03 -4.38
N MET A 96 -12.92 13.64 -3.20
CA MET A 96 -13.82 13.23 -2.12
C MET A 96 -15.29 13.44 -2.50
N SER A 97 -16.19 12.68 -1.87
CA SER A 97 -17.62 12.69 -2.16
C SER A 97 -18.33 14.05 -1.94
N TYR A 98 -17.77 14.87 -1.08
CA TYR A 98 -18.31 16.21 -0.79
C TYR A 98 -17.82 17.29 -1.76
N ASP A 99 -16.85 16.99 -2.63
CA ASP A 99 -16.27 17.97 -3.57
C ASP A 99 -17.16 18.14 -4.79
N PRO A 100 -17.59 19.34 -5.14
CA PRO A 100 -18.51 19.55 -6.26
C PRO A 100 -17.93 19.08 -7.60
N PRO A 101 -18.60 18.21 -8.37
CA PRO A 101 -18.05 17.65 -9.61
C PRO A 101 -17.59 18.71 -10.61
N PHE A 102 -18.30 19.84 -10.71
CA PHE A 102 -17.90 20.95 -11.56
C PHE A 102 -16.56 21.56 -11.14
N ALA A 103 -16.33 21.74 -9.83
CA ALA A 103 -15.08 22.29 -9.32
C ALA A 103 -13.92 21.36 -9.63
N VAL A 104 -14.10 20.04 -9.43
CA VAL A 104 -13.10 19.00 -9.75
C VAL A 104 -12.76 19.01 -11.24
N SER A 105 -13.76 19.01 -12.11
CA SER A 105 -13.55 19.02 -13.58
C SER A 105 -12.83 20.29 -14.03
N ASN A 106 -13.26 21.45 -13.54
CA ASN A 106 -12.62 22.72 -13.85
C ASN A 106 -11.17 22.78 -13.37
N PHE A 107 -10.90 22.30 -12.15
CA PHE A 107 -9.55 22.24 -11.60
C PHE A 107 -8.65 21.34 -12.47
N ALA A 108 -9.10 20.12 -12.75
CA ALA A 108 -8.31 19.16 -13.52
C ALA A 108 -7.96 19.69 -14.92
N GLN A 109 -8.95 20.31 -15.60
CA GLN A 109 -8.77 20.90 -16.93
C GLN A 109 -7.86 22.12 -16.90
N SER A 110 -8.12 23.09 -16.01
CA SER A 110 -7.34 24.34 -15.94
C SER A 110 -5.88 24.11 -15.51
N ARG A 111 -5.61 23.07 -14.74
CA ARG A 111 -4.26 22.66 -14.30
C ARG A 111 -3.61 21.64 -15.22
N HIS A 112 -4.31 21.19 -16.29
CA HIS A 112 -3.82 20.18 -17.22
C HIS A 112 -3.25 18.96 -16.49
N LEU A 113 -4.01 18.38 -15.54
CA LEU A 113 -3.56 17.20 -14.80
C LEU A 113 -3.33 16.05 -15.77
N PRO A 114 -2.12 15.42 -15.77
CA PRO A 114 -1.74 14.46 -16.81
C PRO A 114 -2.17 13.03 -16.50
N PHE A 115 -2.75 12.77 -15.34
CA PHE A 115 -3.13 11.46 -14.83
C PHE A 115 -4.65 11.34 -14.67
N GLY A 116 -5.11 10.13 -14.37
CA GLY A 116 -6.52 9.85 -14.15
C GLY A 116 -7.10 10.59 -12.94
N VAL A 117 -8.24 11.26 -13.15
CA VAL A 117 -9.00 11.90 -12.08
C VAL A 117 -10.38 11.26 -12.03
N ALA A 118 -10.77 10.78 -10.87
CA ALA A 118 -12.09 10.22 -10.58
C ALA A 118 -12.77 11.00 -9.45
N ILE A 119 -14.09 10.96 -9.42
CA ILE A 119 -14.88 11.55 -8.34
C ILE A 119 -15.55 10.42 -7.57
N ASP A 120 -15.33 10.35 -6.27
CA ASP A 120 -15.98 9.36 -5.40
C ASP A 120 -17.34 9.84 -4.91
N ASN A 121 -18.31 9.99 -5.85
CA ASN A 121 -19.63 10.55 -5.55
C ASN A 121 -20.38 9.86 -4.40
N THR A 122 -20.04 8.62 -4.09
CA THR A 122 -20.74 7.81 -3.09
C THR A 122 -19.94 7.60 -1.82
N GLY A 123 -18.64 7.96 -1.81
CA GLY A 123 -17.71 7.63 -0.73
C GLY A 123 -17.32 6.14 -0.72
N GLU A 124 -17.68 5.38 -1.75
CA GLU A 124 -17.38 3.94 -1.79
C GLU A 124 -15.88 3.67 -1.97
N ILE A 125 -15.20 4.47 -2.80
CA ILE A 125 -13.77 4.29 -3.04
C ILE A 125 -13.00 4.53 -1.74
N GLU A 126 -13.25 5.67 -1.07
CA GLU A 126 -12.61 5.99 0.19
C GLU A 126 -12.89 4.96 1.29
N ALA A 127 -14.15 4.48 1.38
CA ALA A 127 -14.55 3.49 2.36
C ALA A 127 -13.81 2.17 2.18
N ARG A 128 -13.61 1.73 0.94
CA ARG A 128 -12.85 0.51 0.63
C ARG A 128 -11.37 0.62 0.97
N PHE A 129 -10.80 1.81 0.99
CA PHE A 129 -9.43 2.06 1.46
C PHE A 129 -9.32 2.23 2.99
N GLY A 130 -10.36 1.85 3.73
CA GLY A 130 -10.41 1.91 5.19
C GLY A 130 -10.92 3.23 5.75
N GLY A 131 -11.48 4.08 4.90
CA GLY A 131 -11.96 5.41 5.21
C GLY A 131 -10.84 6.47 5.19
N VAL A 132 -11.09 7.56 4.51
CA VAL A 132 -10.15 8.70 4.40
C VAL A 132 -10.68 9.84 5.26
N ARG A 133 -10.09 10.04 6.43
CA ARG A 133 -10.52 11.07 7.40
C ARG A 133 -9.94 12.45 7.12
N TYR A 134 -8.82 12.51 6.40
CA TYR A 134 -8.08 13.74 6.14
C TYR A 134 -7.60 13.76 4.71
N THR A 135 -7.65 14.92 4.08
CA THR A 135 -7.06 15.17 2.76
C THR A 135 -5.88 16.15 2.88
N PRO A 136 -4.82 15.97 2.07
CA PRO A 136 -4.63 14.85 1.17
C PRO A 136 -4.30 13.56 1.92
N THR A 137 -4.66 12.42 1.33
CA THR A 137 -4.15 11.11 1.74
C THR A 137 -3.66 10.39 0.48
N SER A 138 -2.39 10.01 0.48
CA SER A 138 -1.74 9.31 -0.62
C SER A 138 -1.41 7.88 -0.25
N ILE A 139 -1.71 6.94 -1.12
CA ILE A 139 -1.50 5.50 -0.92
C ILE A 139 -0.71 4.96 -2.11
N LEU A 140 0.49 4.44 -1.84
CA LEU A 140 1.35 3.85 -2.86
C LEU A 140 1.13 2.35 -2.93
N ILE A 141 0.93 1.86 -4.14
CA ILE A 141 0.61 0.47 -4.46
C ILE A 141 1.66 -0.07 -5.42
N ASP A 142 2.19 -1.25 -5.14
CA ASP A 142 3.18 -1.90 -5.99
C ASP A 142 2.55 -2.61 -7.20
N LYS A 143 3.40 -3.20 -8.07
CA LYS A 143 2.97 -3.92 -9.28
C LYS A 143 2.09 -5.13 -9.00
N GLN A 144 2.20 -5.72 -7.80
CA GLN A 144 1.39 -6.85 -7.34
C GLN A 144 0.08 -6.38 -6.68
N GLY A 145 -0.14 -5.06 -6.58
CA GLY A 145 -1.31 -4.44 -5.97
C GLY A 145 -1.31 -4.46 -4.45
N ARG A 146 -0.13 -4.52 -3.83
CA ARG A 146 0.03 -4.42 -2.38
C ARG A 146 0.22 -2.96 -1.99
N ILE A 147 -0.44 -2.54 -0.94
CA ILE A 147 -0.19 -1.22 -0.34
C ILE A 147 1.16 -1.26 0.35
N VAL A 148 2.07 -0.38 -0.06
CA VAL A 148 3.44 -0.35 0.46
C VAL A 148 3.75 0.91 1.27
N ALA A 149 2.98 1.98 1.07
CA ALA A 149 3.10 3.20 1.86
C ALA A 149 1.78 3.98 1.90
N ARG A 150 1.64 4.80 2.93
CA ARG A 150 0.48 5.68 3.13
C ARG A 150 0.95 6.99 3.77
N TRP A 151 0.61 8.12 3.17
CA TRP A 151 0.82 9.46 3.71
C TRP A 151 -0.52 10.06 4.05
N ILE A 152 -0.66 10.57 5.28
CA ILE A 152 -1.84 11.32 5.74
C ILE A 152 -1.39 12.77 5.94
N GLY A 153 -1.98 13.70 5.23
CA GLY A 153 -1.48 15.05 5.02
C GLY A 153 -0.57 15.15 3.79
N ALA A 154 0.11 16.27 3.62
CA ALA A 154 0.95 16.54 2.44
C ALA A 154 1.97 15.41 2.20
N THR A 155 2.06 14.98 0.95
CA THR A 155 2.95 13.90 0.52
C THR A 155 4.41 14.36 0.52
N ASP A 156 5.29 13.60 1.16
CA ASP A 156 6.75 13.78 1.01
C ASP A 156 7.17 13.34 -0.40
N ILE A 157 7.25 14.27 -1.32
CA ILE A 157 7.54 13.99 -2.74
C ILE A 157 8.92 13.35 -2.94
N PRO A 158 10.03 13.81 -2.30
CA PRO A 158 11.31 13.13 -2.36
C PRO A 158 11.26 11.66 -1.94
N GLU A 159 10.59 11.36 -0.82
CA GLU A 159 10.46 9.98 -0.34
C GLU A 159 9.52 9.17 -1.25
N LEU A 160 8.42 9.74 -1.75
CA LEU A 160 7.56 9.12 -2.74
C LEU A 160 8.34 8.71 -4.00
N GLU A 161 9.10 9.63 -4.61
CA GLU A 161 9.90 9.35 -5.82
C GLU A 161 10.95 8.25 -5.58
N LYS A 162 11.57 8.26 -4.41
CA LYS A 162 12.55 7.23 -4.01
C LYS A 162 11.89 5.86 -3.92
N GLN A 163 10.73 5.76 -3.26
CA GLN A 163 9.99 4.50 -3.16
C GLN A 163 9.50 4.01 -4.52
N ILE A 164 8.94 4.89 -5.35
CA ILE A 164 8.55 4.52 -6.73
C ILE A 164 9.76 3.96 -7.49
N ALA A 165 10.93 4.61 -7.42
CA ALA A 165 12.12 4.16 -8.13
C ALA A 165 12.61 2.77 -7.69
N ILE A 166 12.39 2.39 -6.43
CA ILE A 166 12.66 1.03 -5.91
C ILE A 166 11.65 0.04 -6.51
N LEU A 167 10.36 0.33 -6.39
CA LEU A 167 9.27 -0.54 -6.84
C LEU A 167 9.27 -0.77 -8.36
N LEU A 168 9.68 0.22 -9.14
CA LEU A 168 9.79 0.08 -10.60
C LEU A 168 10.84 -0.94 -11.03
N LYS A 169 11.87 -1.20 -10.19
CA LYS A 169 12.92 -2.21 -10.45
C LYS A 169 12.50 -3.63 -10.02
N GLU A 170 11.50 -3.77 -9.17
CA GLU A 170 10.96 -5.07 -8.77
C GLU A 170 10.25 -5.73 -9.95
N ARG A 171 10.29 -7.08 -9.99
CA ARG A 171 9.63 -7.89 -11.02
C ARG A 171 8.21 -8.24 -10.65
#